data_8bdad3b512acf987a3f8c0680c8c278f
#
_entry.id   8bdad3b512acf987a3f8c0680c8c278f
#
_cell.length_a   1.000
_cell.length_b   1.000
_cell.length_c   1.000
_cell.angle_alpha   90.00
_cell.angle_beta   90.00
_cell.angle_gamma   90.00
#
_symmetry.space_group_name_H-M   'P 1'
#
loop_
_entity.id
_entity.type
_entity.pdbx_description
1 polymer ?
#
loop_
_entity_poly.entity_id
_entity_poly.type
_entity_poly.pdbx_seq_one_letter_code
_entity_poly.pdbx_strand_id
1 'polypeptide(L)'
;MAPRPKSPTLRRLRFVDANVFLRYFTGSDPEKAACAKQLLERVERGEERVITDTLVIFETVFTLQRTYRVPKGQIREMIADVFSLPGVQLRGKSLCLDALDLYVERNVSFVAAYIAVLMKVRKLTEIYSWDADFDQLPGLSRVEPAGSTNT
;
A
#
# COMPACT_ATOMS: atom_id res chain seq x y z
N MET A 1 35.74 28.41 -3.57
CA MET A 1 34.57 28.07 -2.75
C MET A 1 33.97 26.80 -3.28
N ALA A 2 34.03 25.73 -2.52
CA ALA A 2 33.36 24.49 -2.89
C ALA A 2 31.83 24.70 -2.91
N PRO A 3 31.11 24.24 -3.93
CA PRO A 3 29.67 24.34 -3.95
C PRO A 3 29.11 23.56 -2.76
N ARG A 4 28.14 24.14 -2.06
CA ARG A 4 27.42 23.43 -0.99
C ARG A 4 26.80 22.16 -1.59
N PRO A 5 26.94 21.01 -0.91
CA PRO A 5 26.20 19.82 -1.36
C PRO A 5 24.72 20.16 -1.39
N LYS A 6 24.07 19.92 -2.50
CA LYS A 6 22.63 20.10 -2.63
C LYS A 6 21.96 19.24 -1.57
N SER A 7 21.06 19.86 -0.78
CA SER A 7 20.23 19.12 0.17
C SER A 7 19.55 17.94 -0.54
N PRO A 8 19.46 16.75 0.08
CA PRO A 8 18.72 15.62 -0.48
C PRO A 8 17.29 15.98 -0.91
N THR A 9 16.66 16.97 -0.23
CA THR A 9 15.33 17.46 -0.55
C THR A 9 15.24 18.20 -1.89
N LEU A 10 16.37 18.68 -2.42
CA LEU A 10 16.43 19.35 -3.72
C LEU A 10 16.84 18.41 -4.86
N ARG A 11 17.11 17.14 -4.57
CA ARG A 11 17.40 16.16 -5.58
C ARG A 11 16.11 15.76 -6.31
N ARG A 12 16.30 15.29 -7.55
CA ARG A 12 15.19 14.79 -8.37
C ARG A 12 14.42 13.70 -7.62
N LEU A 13 13.14 13.91 -7.46
CA LEU A 13 12.24 12.91 -6.91
C LEU A 13 12.02 11.80 -7.94
N ARG A 14 12.23 10.55 -7.54
CA ARG A 14 12.04 9.39 -8.43
C ARG A 14 10.87 8.55 -7.94
N PHE A 15 10.14 8.02 -8.91
CA PHE A 15 9.06 7.09 -8.65
C PHE A 15 9.62 5.68 -8.42
N VAL A 16 9.08 4.94 -7.44
CA VAL A 16 9.48 3.56 -7.16
C VAL A 16 8.35 2.62 -7.54
N ASP A 17 8.67 1.64 -8.38
CA ASP A 17 7.76 0.60 -8.82
C ASP A 17 7.71 -0.57 -7.81
N ALA A 18 6.64 -1.38 -7.92
CA ALA A 18 6.41 -2.53 -7.04
C ALA A 18 7.57 -3.53 -7.05
N ASN A 19 8.24 -3.73 -8.19
CA ASN A 19 9.36 -4.66 -8.29
C ASN A 19 10.49 -4.35 -7.30
N VAL A 20 10.76 -3.08 -7.04
CA VAL A 20 11.78 -2.67 -6.08
C VAL A 20 11.39 -3.08 -4.67
N PHE A 21 10.15 -2.80 -4.27
CA PHE A 21 9.65 -3.20 -2.96
C PHE A 21 9.61 -4.72 -2.81
N LEU A 22 9.17 -5.43 -3.85
CA LEU A 22 9.09 -6.88 -3.82
C LEU A 22 10.47 -7.52 -3.68
N ARG A 23 11.49 -7.04 -4.39
CA ARG A 23 12.86 -7.53 -4.23
C ARG A 23 13.38 -7.28 -2.82
N TYR A 24 13.09 -6.11 -2.28
CA TYR A 24 13.46 -5.78 -0.91
C TYR A 24 12.81 -6.73 0.11
N PHE A 25 11.49 -6.93 -0.01
CA PHE A 25 10.75 -7.75 0.95
C PHE A 25 11.06 -9.24 0.86
N THR A 26 11.29 -9.76 -0.33
CA THR A 26 11.42 -11.20 -0.57
C THR A 26 12.87 -11.66 -0.68
N GLY A 27 13.80 -10.75 -0.94
CA GLY A 27 15.20 -11.11 -1.20
C GLY A 27 15.40 -11.84 -2.52
N SER A 28 14.38 -11.99 -3.34
CA SER A 28 14.50 -12.65 -4.63
C SER A 28 15.38 -11.85 -5.56
N ASP A 29 16.19 -12.53 -6.39
CA ASP A 29 17.26 -11.94 -7.19
C ASP A 29 18.23 -11.17 -6.27
N PRO A 30 19.24 -11.85 -5.68
CA PRO A 30 20.09 -11.26 -4.64
C PRO A 30 20.75 -9.93 -4.99
N GLU A 31 21.16 -9.73 -6.24
CA GLU A 31 21.78 -8.47 -6.67
C GLU A 31 20.76 -7.32 -6.64
N LYS A 32 19.56 -7.56 -7.19
CA LYS A 32 18.49 -6.56 -7.19
C LYS A 32 17.99 -6.30 -5.78
N ALA A 33 17.88 -7.33 -4.97
CA ALA A 33 17.48 -7.20 -3.57
C ALA A 33 18.47 -6.34 -2.79
N ALA A 34 19.78 -6.53 -2.99
CA ALA A 34 20.81 -5.72 -2.37
C ALA A 34 20.72 -4.25 -2.80
N CYS A 35 20.49 -3.99 -4.08
CA CYS A 35 20.29 -2.63 -4.59
C CYS A 35 19.05 -1.96 -4.01
N ALA A 36 17.94 -2.70 -3.92
CA ALA A 36 16.71 -2.21 -3.32
C ALA A 36 16.91 -1.87 -1.83
N LYS A 37 17.62 -2.72 -1.11
CA LYS A 37 17.95 -2.48 0.30
C LYS A 37 18.79 -1.22 0.47
N GLN A 38 19.81 -1.01 -0.36
CA GLN A 38 20.64 0.18 -0.32
C GLN A 38 19.83 1.45 -0.60
N LEU A 39 18.91 1.40 -1.56
CA LEU A 39 18.00 2.51 -1.84
C LEU A 39 17.18 2.86 -0.60
N LEU A 40 16.52 1.88 0.01
CA LEU A 40 15.67 2.13 1.17
C LEU A 40 16.46 2.56 2.41
N GLU A 41 17.69 2.10 2.58
CA GLU A 41 18.58 2.60 3.63
C GLU A 41 18.90 4.08 3.43
N ARG A 42 19.14 4.53 2.19
CA ARG A 42 19.34 5.95 1.91
C ARG A 42 18.09 6.77 2.20
N VAL A 43 16.92 6.23 1.86
CA VAL A 43 15.64 6.88 2.16
C VAL A 43 15.44 7.00 3.67
N GLU A 44 15.71 5.93 4.42
CA GLU A 44 15.60 5.92 5.88
C GLU A 44 16.52 6.95 6.53
N ARG A 45 17.75 7.10 6.02
CA ARG A 45 18.70 8.09 6.53
C ARG A 45 18.41 9.53 6.09
N GLY A 46 17.39 9.74 5.28
CA GLY A 46 17.04 11.05 4.76
C GLY A 46 17.95 11.55 3.63
N GLU A 47 18.77 10.66 3.06
CA GLU A 47 19.67 10.99 1.97
C GLU A 47 18.98 11.00 0.61
N GLU A 48 17.82 10.37 0.52
CA GLU A 48 17.04 10.26 -0.71
C GLU A 48 15.55 10.27 -0.38
N ARG A 49 14.77 10.86 -1.28
CA ARG A 49 13.31 10.84 -1.21
C ARG A 49 12.77 10.20 -2.48
N VAL A 50 11.74 9.40 -2.32
CA VAL A 50 11.08 8.72 -3.43
C VAL A 50 9.58 8.95 -3.36
N ILE A 51 8.92 8.78 -4.48
CA ILE A 51 7.46 8.86 -4.57
C ILE A 51 6.93 7.53 -5.11
N THR A 52 5.78 7.13 -4.63
CA THR A 52 5.06 5.99 -5.16
C THR A 52 3.56 6.28 -5.15
N ASP A 53 2.76 5.30 -5.48
CA ASP A 53 1.32 5.43 -5.60
C ASP A 53 0.62 4.26 -4.94
N THR A 54 -0.63 4.48 -4.54
CA THR A 54 -1.48 3.44 -3.96
C THR A 54 -1.56 2.19 -4.83
N LEU A 55 -1.57 2.36 -6.15
CA LEU A 55 -1.60 1.25 -7.10
C LEU A 55 -0.39 0.32 -6.93
N VAL A 56 0.78 0.90 -6.67
CA VAL A 56 2.00 0.12 -6.40
C VAL A 56 1.87 -0.67 -5.11
N ILE A 57 1.25 -0.08 -4.09
CA ILE A 57 0.98 -0.80 -2.83
C ILE A 57 0.03 -1.98 -3.08
N PHE A 58 -1.04 -1.80 -3.82
CA PHE A 58 -1.97 -2.89 -4.16
C PHE A 58 -1.25 -4.04 -4.86
N GLU A 59 -0.43 -3.73 -5.85
CA GLU A 59 0.35 -4.74 -6.56
C GLU A 59 1.32 -5.46 -5.62
N THR A 60 1.99 -4.73 -4.75
CA THR A 60 2.94 -5.28 -3.78
C THR A 60 2.24 -6.22 -2.80
N VAL A 61 1.15 -5.78 -2.18
CA VAL A 61 0.37 -6.60 -1.23
C VAL A 61 -0.17 -7.85 -1.90
N PHE A 62 -0.77 -7.69 -3.06
CA PHE A 62 -1.36 -8.79 -3.81
C PHE A 62 -0.30 -9.84 -4.19
N THR A 63 0.85 -9.42 -4.66
CA THR A 63 1.94 -10.32 -5.05
C THR A 63 2.55 -11.02 -3.85
N LEU A 64 2.77 -10.31 -2.74
CA LEU A 64 3.25 -10.92 -1.50
C LEU A 64 2.28 -12.00 -1.00
N GLN A 65 0.99 -11.73 -1.05
CA GLN A 65 0.00 -12.68 -0.57
C GLN A 65 -0.15 -13.88 -1.52
N ARG A 66 -0.33 -13.63 -2.81
CA ARG A 66 -0.64 -14.69 -3.79
C ARG A 66 0.57 -15.48 -4.26
N THR A 67 1.63 -14.80 -4.59
CA THR A 67 2.81 -15.44 -5.18
C THR A 67 3.75 -15.97 -4.10
N TYR A 68 4.02 -15.15 -3.10
CA TYR A 68 4.98 -15.51 -2.04
C TYR A 68 4.32 -16.11 -0.81
N ARG A 69 2.99 -16.10 -0.74
CA ARG A 69 2.19 -16.67 0.35
C ARG A 69 2.58 -16.14 1.73
N VAL A 70 2.93 -14.87 1.79
CA VAL A 70 3.25 -14.18 3.04
C VAL A 70 1.96 -14.00 3.84
N PRO A 71 1.94 -14.33 5.14
CA PRO A 71 0.77 -14.10 5.99
C PRO A 71 0.39 -12.62 6.07
N LYS A 72 -0.89 -12.33 6.16
CA LYS A 72 -1.43 -10.96 6.19
C LYS A 72 -0.80 -10.08 7.26
N GLY A 73 -0.63 -10.59 8.48
CA GLY A 73 -0.02 -9.84 9.57
C GLY A 73 1.41 -9.44 9.27
N GLN A 74 2.16 -10.31 8.62
CA GLN A 74 3.53 -10.04 8.21
C GLN A 74 3.57 -9.02 7.06
N ILE A 75 2.64 -9.11 6.11
CA ILE A 75 2.51 -8.11 5.04
C ILE A 75 2.25 -6.72 5.63
N ARG A 76 1.33 -6.62 6.59
CA ARG A 76 1.04 -5.36 7.28
C ARG A 76 2.31 -4.75 7.88
N GLU A 77 3.09 -5.52 8.61
CA GLU A 77 4.34 -5.04 9.22
C GLU A 77 5.35 -4.60 8.16
N MET A 78 5.56 -5.40 7.14
CA MET A 78 6.51 -5.10 6.07
C MET A 78 6.14 -3.79 5.34
N ILE A 79 4.89 -3.65 4.96
CA ILE A 79 4.40 -2.46 4.26
C ILE A 79 4.46 -1.23 5.17
N ALA A 80 3.97 -1.36 6.42
CA ALA A 80 3.97 -0.25 7.36
C ALA A 80 5.38 0.28 7.65
N ASP A 81 6.35 -0.58 7.82
CA ASP A 81 7.73 -0.19 8.11
C ASP A 81 8.33 0.66 6.98
N VAL A 82 8.10 0.28 5.73
CA VAL A 82 8.65 0.99 4.58
C VAL A 82 7.85 2.26 4.26
N PHE A 83 6.54 2.13 4.18
CA PHE A 83 5.69 3.22 3.71
C PHE A 83 5.44 4.29 4.78
N SER A 84 5.80 4.02 6.05
CA SER A 84 5.80 5.04 7.11
C SER A 84 7.04 5.92 7.09
N LEU A 85 8.07 5.57 6.33
CA LEU A 85 9.28 6.39 6.23
C LEU A 85 8.94 7.77 5.65
N PRO A 86 9.40 8.87 6.30
CA PRO A 86 9.12 10.22 5.80
C PRO A 86 9.62 10.47 4.38
N GLY A 87 10.70 9.80 3.99
CA GLY A 87 11.28 9.91 2.64
C GLY A 87 10.47 9.21 1.55
N VAL A 88 9.48 8.39 1.91
CA VAL A 88 8.57 7.77 0.94
C VAL A 88 7.32 8.64 0.85
N GLN A 89 7.17 9.34 -0.26
CA GLN A 89 5.98 10.14 -0.52
C GLN A 89 4.89 9.26 -1.13
N LEU A 90 3.73 9.28 -0.51
CA LEU A 90 2.56 8.56 -0.97
C LEU A 90 1.32 9.36 -0.63
N ARG A 91 0.56 9.72 -1.65
CA ARG A 91 -0.73 10.39 -1.46
C ARG A 91 -1.70 9.40 -0.82
N GLY A 92 -2.36 9.83 0.26
CA GLY A 92 -3.28 8.95 0.98
C GLY A 92 -2.58 7.87 1.81
N LYS A 93 -1.38 8.13 2.28
CA LYS A 93 -0.59 7.19 3.09
C LYS A 93 -1.38 6.68 4.29
N SER A 94 -2.08 7.55 5.02
CA SER A 94 -2.88 7.18 6.18
C SER A 94 -4.03 6.24 5.81
N LEU A 95 -4.67 6.45 4.66
CA LEU A 95 -5.73 5.56 4.17
C LEU A 95 -5.19 4.15 3.90
N CYS A 96 -4.01 4.05 3.30
CA CYS A 96 -3.39 2.75 3.05
C CYS A 96 -3.02 2.03 4.35
N LEU A 97 -2.50 2.74 5.34
CA LEU A 97 -2.13 2.15 6.62
C LEU A 97 -3.37 1.69 7.39
N ASP A 98 -4.44 2.49 7.39
CA ASP A 98 -5.70 2.10 8.01
C ASP A 98 -6.32 0.88 7.29
N ALA A 99 -6.22 0.83 5.97
CA ALA A 99 -6.69 -0.31 5.19
C ALA A 99 -5.92 -1.59 5.53
N LEU A 100 -4.62 -1.50 5.77
CA LEU A 100 -3.82 -2.66 6.21
C LEU A 100 -4.30 -3.21 7.55
N ASP A 101 -4.69 -2.35 8.48
CA ASP A 101 -5.24 -2.79 9.76
C ASP A 101 -6.54 -3.57 9.56
N LEU A 102 -7.48 -3.07 8.77
CA LEU A 102 -8.72 -3.78 8.45
C LEU A 102 -8.48 -5.08 7.69
N TYR A 103 -7.53 -5.08 6.77
CA TYR A 103 -7.11 -6.25 6.00
C TYR A 103 -6.74 -7.42 6.91
N VAL A 104 -6.03 -7.13 7.99
CA VAL A 104 -5.61 -8.13 8.99
C VAL A 104 -6.73 -8.43 9.98
N GLU A 105 -7.28 -7.40 10.61
CA GLU A 105 -8.24 -7.55 11.72
C GLU A 105 -9.56 -8.17 11.28
N ARG A 106 -10.03 -7.86 10.08
CA ARG A 106 -11.29 -8.38 9.55
C ARG A 106 -11.11 -9.53 8.58
N ASN A 107 -9.87 -9.87 8.27
CA ASN A 107 -9.54 -10.94 7.33
C ASN A 107 -10.31 -10.82 6.00
N VAL A 108 -10.26 -9.65 5.41
CA VAL A 108 -10.87 -9.34 4.11
C VAL A 108 -9.76 -9.09 3.08
N SER A 109 -10.11 -8.95 1.80
CA SER A 109 -9.13 -8.55 0.79
C SER A 109 -8.62 -7.14 1.06
N PHE A 110 -7.40 -6.83 0.62
CA PHE A 110 -6.86 -5.49 0.78
C PHE A 110 -7.66 -4.45 0.00
N VAL A 111 -8.17 -4.82 -1.17
CA VAL A 111 -9.05 -3.95 -1.97
C VAL A 111 -10.32 -3.61 -1.19
N ALA A 112 -10.99 -4.60 -0.61
CA ALA A 112 -12.20 -4.36 0.18
C ALA A 112 -11.91 -3.47 1.39
N ALA A 113 -10.81 -3.74 2.10
CA ALA A 113 -10.38 -2.93 3.24
C ALA A 113 -10.13 -1.47 2.84
N TYR A 114 -9.43 -1.26 1.73
CA TYR A 114 -9.14 0.09 1.23
C TYR A 114 -10.41 0.84 0.84
N ILE A 115 -11.32 0.17 0.12
CA ILE A 115 -12.61 0.77 -0.26
C ILE A 115 -13.40 1.17 0.99
N ALA A 116 -13.42 0.34 2.03
CA ALA A 116 -14.11 0.65 3.28
C ALA A 116 -13.56 1.92 3.95
N VAL A 117 -12.24 2.06 4.03
CA VAL A 117 -11.59 3.26 4.59
C VAL A 117 -11.89 4.48 3.74
N LEU A 118 -11.82 4.35 2.42
CA LEU A 118 -12.14 5.43 1.48
C LEU A 118 -13.59 5.89 1.63
N MET A 119 -14.52 4.95 1.73
CA MET A 119 -15.94 5.25 1.93
C MET A 119 -16.18 6.00 3.24
N LYS A 120 -15.52 5.58 4.32
CA LYS A 120 -15.64 6.24 5.61
C LYS A 120 -15.20 7.71 5.52
N VAL A 121 -14.10 7.99 4.85
CA VAL A 121 -13.62 9.36 4.64
C VAL A 121 -14.62 10.18 3.82
N ARG A 122 -15.26 9.56 2.86
CA ARG A 122 -16.28 10.21 2.01
C ARG A 122 -17.69 10.19 2.63
N LYS A 123 -17.84 9.63 3.82
CA LYS A 123 -19.14 9.49 4.52
C LYS A 123 -20.17 8.71 3.73
N LEU A 124 -19.72 7.66 3.04
CA LEU A 124 -20.56 6.73 2.30
C LEU A 124 -20.74 5.46 3.12
N THR A 125 -21.97 4.93 3.16
CA THR A 125 -22.33 3.77 3.98
C THR A 125 -22.85 2.59 3.18
N GLU A 126 -23.21 2.78 1.92
CA GLU A 126 -23.77 1.73 1.08
C GLU A 126 -22.86 1.47 -0.12
N ILE A 127 -22.68 0.19 -0.45
CA ILE A 127 -21.88 -0.21 -1.59
C ILE A 127 -22.60 -1.27 -2.43
N TYR A 128 -22.59 -1.08 -3.73
CA TYR A 128 -23.00 -2.13 -4.65
C TYR A 128 -21.85 -3.12 -4.84
N SER A 129 -22.07 -4.36 -4.45
CA SER A 129 -21.06 -5.41 -4.62
C SER A 129 -21.68 -6.79 -4.42
N TRP A 130 -21.12 -7.79 -5.08
CA TRP A 130 -21.37 -9.20 -4.78
C TRP A 130 -20.33 -9.79 -3.85
N ASP A 131 -19.28 -9.02 -3.48
CA ASP A 131 -18.20 -9.48 -2.61
C ASP A 131 -18.66 -9.48 -1.14
N ALA A 132 -18.78 -10.68 -0.57
CA ALA A 132 -19.20 -10.87 0.81
C ALA A 132 -18.20 -10.33 1.83
N ASP A 133 -16.96 -10.00 1.44
CA ASP A 133 -15.97 -9.38 2.34
C ASP A 133 -16.53 -8.09 2.96
N PHE A 134 -17.36 -7.36 2.21
CA PHE A 134 -17.95 -6.12 2.72
C PHE A 134 -18.93 -6.33 3.89
N ASP A 135 -19.46 -7.53 4.05
CA ASP A 135 -20.32 -7.87 5.18
C ASP A 135 -19.53 -7.94 6.49
N GLN A 136 -18.19 -8.11 6.42
CA GLN A 136 -17.29 -8.17 7.57
C GLN A 136 -16.83 -6.77 8.03
N LEU A 137 -17.16 -5.73 7.28
CA LEU A 137 -16.64 -4.39 7.51
C LEU A 137 -17.71 -3.53 8.21
N PRO A 138 -17.42 -3.03 9.43
CA PRO A 138 -18.42 -2.29 10.18
C PRO A 138 -18.76 -0.94 9.52
N GLY A 139 -20.02 -0.55 9.62
CA GLY A 139 -20.49 0.71 9.08
C GLY A 139 -20.81 0.71 7.59
N LEU A 140 -20.70 -0.45 6.93
CA LEU A 140 -21.05 -0.62 5.52
C LEU A 140 -22.25 -1.54 5.36
N SER A 141 -23.12 -1.19 4.43
CA SER A 141 -24.23 -2.04 3.97
C SER A 141 -23.97 -2.41 2.52
N ARG A 142 -23.77 -3.70 2.29
CA ARG A 142 -23.60 -4.23 0.93
C ARG A 142 -24.99 -4.43 0.30
N VAL A 143 -25.14 -3.89 -0.89
CA VAL A 143 -26.35 -4.04 -1.70
C VAL A 143 -25.98 -4.75 -2.99
N GLU A 144 -26.66 -5.84 -3.30
CA GLU A 144 -26.46 -6.51 -4.58
C GLU A 144 -27.23 -5.76 -5.66
N PRO A 145 -26.60 -5.46 -6.82
CA PRO A 145 -27.31 -4.85 -7.92
C PRO A 145 -28.48 -5.74 -8.35
N ALA A 146 -29.70 -5.21 -8.27
CA ALA A 146 -30.87 -5.89 -8.75
C ALA A 146 -31.07 -5.59 -10.25
N GLY A 147 -31.43 -6.60 -11.01
CA GLY A 147 -31.88 -6.38 -12.38
C GLY A 147 -33.15 -5.51 -12.38
N SER A 148 -33.33 -4.68 -13.43
CA SER A 148 -34.58 -3.95 -13.56
C SER A 148 -35.74 -4.97 -13.68
N THR A 149 -36.60 -5.02 -12.66
CA THR A 149 -37.86 -5.72 -12.78
C THR A 149 -38.79 -4.84 -13.62
N ASN A 150 -38.96 -5.18 -14.87
CA ASN A 150 -40.07 -4.64 -15.65
C ASN A 150 -41.37 -5.18 -15.05
N THR A 151 -42.00 -4.37 -14.25
CA THR A 151 -43.39 -4.57 -13.92
C THR A 151 -44.25 -3.82 -14.93
#